data_ad89af65ec25c3dca35d41c3ea7055a2
#
_entry.id   ad89af65ec25c3dca35d41c3ea7055a2
#
_cell.length_a   1.000
_cell.length_b   1.000
_cell.length_c   1.000
_cell.angle_alpha   90.00
_cell.angle_beta   90.00
_cell.angle_gamma   90.00
#
_symmetry.space_group_name_H-M   'P 1'
#
loop_
_entity.id
_entity.type
_entity.pdbx_description
1 polymer ?
#
loop_
_entity_poly.entity_id
_entity_poly.type
_entity_poly.pdbx_seq_one_letter_code
_entity_poly.pdbx_strand_id
1 'polypeptide(L)'
;MTSTPDPAGRPIAPVIDDDDDDDLDELDELDADGPDDAARRRGPDERPLRVAALALIRDRRVLMVRVQGQDVLYLPGGKIEPGEGARQALVREAAEEVGLDIDPATIEDLFTVLADAHGVHAGRLVSMTVYRAEPREGTRQEPVPSGEVAEVELVGSADADRCPPAGQAALERLVALRLID
;
A
#
# COMPACT_ATOMS: atom_id res chain seq x y z
N MET A 1 4.73 66.32 38.59
CA MET A 1 5.97 65.57 38.90
C MET A 1 6.69 65.35 37.59
N THR A 2 7.82 66.01 37.40
CA THR A 2 8.56 66.03 36.13
C THR A 2 9.47 64.83 36.02
N SER A 3 9.22 63.98 35.01
CA SER A 3 10.12 62.91 34.66
C SER A 3 11.43 63.45 34.11
N THR A 4 12.52 63.03 34.70
CA THR A 4 13.88 63.37 34.26
C THR A 4 14.27 62.49 33.09
N PRO A 5 14.70 63.02 31.96
CA PRO A 5 15.15 62.18 30.80
C PRO A 5 16.50 61.55 31.09
N ASP A 6 16.67 60.32 30.48
CA ASP A 6 17.95 59.62 30.40
C ASP A 6 19.03 60.45 29.72
N PRO A 7 20.28 60.39 30.17
CA PRO A 7 21.37 61.18 29.63
C PRO A 7 21.71 60.90 28.12
N ALA A 8 21.05 59.94 27.48
CA ALA A 8 21.21 59.63 26.05
C ALA A 8 20.08 60.18 25.15
N GLY A 9 19.07 60.93 25.72
CA GLY A 9 18.06 61.61 24.93
C GLY A 9 17.05 60.69 24.18
N ARG A 10 16.88 59.47 24.63
CA ARG A 10 15.89 58.55 24.04
C ARG A 10 14.59 58.54 24.86
N PRO A 11 13.39 58.52 24.24
CA PRO A 11 12.12 58.41 24.96
C PRO A 11 12.01 57.03 25.57
N ILE A 12 11.64 56.99 26.87
CA ILE A 12 11.37 55.73 27.58
C ILE A 12 9.97 55.28 27.15
N ALA A 13 9.88 54.05 26.63
CA ALA A 13 8.62 53.41 26.32
C ALA A 13 7.79 53.18 27.59
N PRO A 14 6.43 53.25 27.54
CA PRO A 14 5.61 52.97 28.69
C PRO A 14 5.79 51.53 29.15
N VAL A 15 5.90 51.33 30.45
CA VAL A 15 5.82 50.02 31.11
C VAL A 15 4.39 49.55 30.96
N ILE A 16 4.22 48.41 30.30
CA ILE A 16 2.95 47.69 30.24
C ILE A 16 2.96 46.84 31.50
N ASP A 17 1.98 47.00 32.38
CA ASP A 17 1.72 46.15 33.52
C ASP A 17 1.27 44.76 32.99
N ASP A 18 2.08 43.72 33.25
CA ASP A 18 1.78 42.31 33.00
C ASP A 18 0.88 41.79 34.13
N ASP A 19 -0.45 41.99 34.02
CA ASP A 19 -1.45 41.33 34.86
C ASP A 19 -2.69 41.09 34.00
N ASP A 20 -2.60 40.18 33.02
CA ASP A 20 -3.73 39.46 32.41
C ASP A 20 -3.23 38.07 31.96
N ASP A 21 -2.80 37.28 32.96
CA ASP A 21 -2.71 35.84 32.88
C ASP A 21 -4.11 35.26 33.14
N ASP A 22 -4.95 35.19 32.12
CA ASP A 22 -6.09 34.24 32.07
C ASP A 22 -6.61 34.21 30.63
N ASP A 23 -6.67 33.02 30.06
CA ASP A 23 -7.32 32.61 28.77
C ASP A 23 -6.44 32.26 27.57
N LEU A 24 -5.36 31.47 27.75
CA LEU A 24 -4.73 30.79 26.63
C LEU A 24 -4.64 29.24 26.77
N ASP A 25 -5.44 28.63 27.63
CA ASP A 25 -5.46 27.17 27.83
C ASP A 25 -6.58 26.45 27.04
N GLU A 26 -7.09 26.97 25.93
CA GLU A 26 -8.19 26.31 25.21
C GLU A 26 -7.99 26.20 23.69
N LEU A 27 -6.76 26.13 23.16
CA LEU A 27 -6.53 25.89 21.74
C LEU A 27 -5.55 24.75 21.41
N ASP A 28 -5.26 23.85 22.35
CA ASP A 28 -4.33 22.73 22.10
C ASP A 28 -5.02 21.34 22.08
N GLU A 29 -6.21 21.22 21.51
CA GLU A 29 -6.78 19.94 21.08
C GLU A 29 -7.45 20.05 19.71
N LEU A 30 -6.73 20.49 18.68
CA LEU A 30 -7.08 20.17 17.32
C LEU A 30 -6.27 18.93 16.90
N ASP A 31 -6.94 17.81 17.10
CA ASP A 31 -6.65 16.47 16.65
C ASP A 31 -5.76 16.40 15.41
N ALA A 32 -4.49 16.12 15.62
CA ALA A 32 -3.59 15.60 14.61
C ALA A 32 -3.82 14.09 14.40
N ASP A 33 -5.08 13.66 14.28
CA ASP A 33 -5.43 12.33 13.81
C ASP A 33 -5.24 12.28 12.29
N GLY A 34 -4.00 12.20 11.86
CA GLY A 34 -3.68 11.85 10.48
C GLY A 34 -4.11 10.41 10.19
N PRO A 35 -4.41 10.05 8.92
CA PRO A 35 -4.89 8.70 8.54
C PRO A 35 -3.95 7.57 8.97
N ASP A 36 -2.70 7.88 9.32
CA ASP A 36 -1.69 6.92 9.77
C ASP A 36 -1.82 6.54 11.26
N ASP A 37 -2.40 7.42 12.09
CA ASP A 37 -2.56 7.17 13.53
C ASP A 37 -3.82 6.31 13.82
N ALA A 38 -4.86 6.46 13.02
CA ALA A 38 -6.05 5.60 13.07
C ALA A 38 -5.70 4.13 12.72
N ALA A 39 -4.74 3.92 11.82
CA ALA A 39 -4.26 2.58 11.46
C ALA A 39 -3.44 1.92 12.59
N ARG A 40 -2.78 2.71 13.45
CA ARG A 40 -1.96 2.20 14.57
C ARG A 40 -2.79 1.79 15.79
N ARG A 41 -3.99 2.37 15.96
CA ARG A 41 -4.88 2.10 17.10
C ARG A 41 -5.77 0.87 16.90
N ARG A 42 -5.85 0.32 15.67
CA ARG A 42 -6.61 -0.89 15.38
C ARG A 42 -5.97 -2.12 16.00
N GLY A 43 -6.77 -2.98 16.59
CA GLY A 43 -6.30 -4.29 17.09
C GLY A 43 -5.68 -5.14 15.98
N PRO A 44 -4.93 -6.20 16.30
CA PRO A 44 -4.29 -7.06 15.30
C PRO A 44 -5.28 -7.64 14.28
N ASP A 45 -6.52 -7.90 14.67
CA ASP A 45 -7.58 -8.41 13.79
C ASP A 45 -8.27 -7.31 12.94
N GLU A 46 -8.09 -6.03 13.30
CA GLU A 46 -8.64 -4.89 12.56
C GLU A 46 -7.67 -4.32 11.53
N ARG A 47 -6.39 -4.72 11.58
CA ARG A 47 -5.40 -4.27 10.60
C ARG A 47 -5.64 -4.94 9.26
N PRO A 48 -5.49 -4.21 8.13
CA PRO A 48 -5.56 -4.82 6.82
C PRO A 48 -4.53 -5.96 6.67
N LEU A 49 -4.93 -7.01 5.98
CA LEU A 49 -4.02 -8.05 5.52
C LEU A 49 -3.03 -7.44 4.56
N ARG A 50 -1.75 -7.52 4.86
CA ARG A 50 -0.71 -7.01 3.97
C ARG A 50 -0.33 -8.08 2.95
N VAL A 51 -0.44 -7.74 1.66
CA VAL A 51 -0.18 -8.64 0.53
C VAL A 51 0.82 -8.00 -0.41
N ALA A 52 1.77 -8.78 -0.91
CA ALA A 52 2.64 -8.44 -2.02
C ALA A 52 2.20 -9.22 -3.26
N ALA A 53 1.91 -8.53 -4.37
CA ALA A 53 1.39 -9.13 -5.59
C ALA A 53 2.24 -8.77 -6.82
N LEU A 54 2.41 -9.73 -7.72
CA LEU A 54 3.19 -9.61 -8.95
C LEU A 54 2.30 -9.14 -10.12
N ALA A 55 2.66 -8.05 -10.77
CA ALA A 55 2.15 -7.67 -12.09
C ALA A 55 3.18 -8.08 -13.15
N LEU A 56 3.17 -9.34 -13.55
CA LEU A 56 3.90 -9.81 -14.73
C LEU A 56 3.08 -9.48 -15.97
N ILE A 57 3.59 -8.58 -16.81
CA ILE A 57 2.86 -8.05 -17.96
C ILE A 57 3.48 -8.57 -19.26
N ARG A 58 2.64 -9.15 -20.13
CA ARG A 58 2.99 -9.62 -21.47
C ARG A 58 1.89 -9.17 -22.45
N ASP A 59 2.26 -8.64 -23.58
CA ASP A 59 1.34 -8.23 -24.65
C ASP A 59 0.16 -7.39 -24.16
N ARG A 60 0.43 -6.43 -23.24
CA ARG A 60 -0.57 -5.55 -22.59
C ARG A 60 -1.67 -6.30 -21.83
N ARG A 61 -1.32 -7.44 -21.29
CA ARG A 61 -2.13 -8.24 -20.37
C ARG A 61 -1.32 -8.58 -19.13
N VAL A 62 -1.98 -8.78 -18.01
CA VAL A 62 -1.34 -9.14 -16.74
C VAL A 62 -1.61 -10.59 -16.40
N LEU A 63 -0.60 -11.26 -15.85
CA LEU A 63 -0.72 -12.61 -15.35
C LEU A 63 -1.66 -12.65 -14.14
N MET A 64 -2.63 -13.54 -14.20
CA MET A 64 -3.53 -13.90 -13.10
C MET A 64 -3.45 -15.39 -12.85
N VAL A 65 -3.78 -15.79 -11.62
CA VAL A 65 -3.83 -17.17 -11.16
C VAL A 65 -5.22 -17.50 -10.65
N ARG A 66 -5.64 -18.77 -10.82
CA ARG A 66 -6.81 -19.35 -10.16
C ARG A 66 -6.32 -20.34 -9.13
N VAL A 67 -6.66 -20.11 -7.88
CA VAL A 67 -6.37 -21.03 -6.78
C VAL A 67 -7.34 -22.22 -6.84
N GLN A 68 -6.88 -23.40 -6.46
CA GLN A 68 -7.71 -24.62 -6.43
C GLN A 68 -8.99 -24.41 -5.62
N GLY A 69 -10.13 -24.74 -6.20
CA GLY A 69 -11.44 -24.61 -5.55
C GLY A 69 -11.99 -23.17 -5.49
N GLN A 70 -11.35 -22.22 -6.16
CA GLN A 70 -11.84 -20.84 -6.31
C GLN A 70 -12.31 -20.58 -7.74
N ASP A 71 -13.35 -19.74 -7.87
CA ASP A 71 -13.92 -19.37 -9.18
C ASP A 71 -13.38 -18.02 -9.70
N VAL A 72 -12.60 -17.31 -8.88
CA VAL A 72 -12.08 -15.99 -9.19
C VAL A 72 -10.57 -16.01 -9.47
N LEU A 73 -10.11 -14.97 -10.17
CA LEU A 73 -8.71 -14.77 -10.54
C LEU A 73 -8.04 -13.77 -9.60
N TYR A 74 -6.81 -14.06 -9.20
CA TYR A 74 -5.97 -13.21 -8.36
C TYR A 74 -4.68 -12.83 -9.08
N LEU A 75 -4.07 -11.70 -8.72
CA LEU A 75 -2.65 -11.49 -9.04
C LEU A 75 -1.82 -12.51 -8.26
N PRO A 76 -0.79 -13.14 -8.89
CA PRO A 76 0.14 -13.98 -8.16
C PRO A 76 0.72 -13.24 -6.97
N GLY A 77 0.72 -13.86 -5.80
CA GLY A 77 1.23 -13.23 -4.59
C GLY A 77 0.46 -13.61 -3.33
N GLY A 78 0.98 -13.21 -2.19
CA GLY A 78 0.43 -13.63 -0.92
C GLY A 78 0.74 -12.70 0.23
N LYS A 79 0.43 -13.19 1.44
CA LYS A 79 0.61 -12.44 2.67
C LYS A 79 2.10 -12.25 2.96
N ILE A 80 2.43 -11.05 3.44
CA ILE A 80 3.75 -10.76 3.99
C ILE A 80 3.84 -11.41 5.37
N GLU A 81 4.75 -12.34 5.56
CA GLU A 81 4.93 -13.06 6.81
C GLU A 81 5.61 -12.20 7.89
N PRO A 82 5.46 -12.55 9.20
CA PRO A 82 6.16 -11.86 10.27
C PRO A 82 7.68 -11.92 10.07
N GLY A 83 8.33 -10.74 10.04
CA GLY A 83 9.76 -10.60 9.81
C GLY A 83 10.20 -10.60 8.35
N GLU A 84 9.25 -10.78 7.42
CA GLU A 84 9.50 -10.75 5.98
C GLU A 84 9.29 -9.33 5.41
N GLY A 85 10.13 -8.93 4.47
CA GLY A 85 9.91 -7.72 3.67
C GLY A 85 8.97 -7.99 2.49
N ALA A 86 8.22 -6.97 2.04
CA ALA A 86 7.24 -7.14 0.96
C ALA A 86 7.86 -7.67 -0.36
N ARG A 87 9.07 -7.24 -0.71
CA ARG A 87 9.80 -7.74 -1.90
C ARG A 87 10.27 -9.19 -1.73
N GLN A 88 10.55 -9.61 -0.49
CA GLN A 88 10.90 -11.01 -0.19
C GLN A 88 9.67 -11.90 -0.34
N ALA A 89 8.52 -11.47 0.20
CA ALA A 89 7.25 -12.15 0.00
C ALA A 89 6.92 -12.30 -1.49
N LEU A 90 7.07 -11.24 -2.29
CA LEU A 90 6.86 -11.28 -3.73
C LEU A 90 7.69 -12.36 -4.42
N VAL A 91 8.99 -12.43 -4.13
CA VAL A 91 9.90 -13.42 -4.74
C VAL A 91 9.51 -14.84 -4.31
N ARG A 92 9.20 -15.05 -3.03
CA ARG A 92 8.77 -16.34 -2.49
C ARG A 92 7.47 -16.81 -3.15
N GLU A 93 6.45 -15.97 -3.17
CA GLU A 93 5.13 -16.30 -3.72
C GLU A 93 5.19 -16.56 -5.24
N ALA A 94 5.98 -15.76 -5.99
CA ALA A 94 6.16 -16.00 -7.42
C ALA A 94 6.81 -17.36 -7.71
N ALA A 95 7.73 -17.81 -6.87
CA ALA A 95 8.34 -19.12 -7.01
C ALA A 95 7.36 -20.25 -6.63
N GLU A 96 6.58 -20.07 -5.56
CA GLU A 96 5.64 -21.06 -5.04
C GLU A 96 4.42 -21.24 -5.95
N GLU A 97 3.83 -20.15 -6.43
CA GLU A 97 2.57 -20.16 -7.18
C GLU A 97 2.73 -20.34 -8.68
N VAL A 98 3.76 -19.72 -9.27
CA VAL A 98 3.93 -19.69 -10.74
C VAL A 98 5.30 -20.16 -11.22
N GLY A 99 6.13 -20.69 -10.33
CA GLY A 99 7.42 -21.30 -10.66
C GLY A 99 8.45 -20.35 -11.24
N LEU A 100 8.36 -19.04 -10.95
CA LEU A 100 9.26 -18.01 -11.47
C LEU A 100 10.29 -17.59 -10.42
N ASP A 101 11.57 -17.59 -10.80
CA ASP A 101 12.66 -16.98 -10.03
C ASP A 101 12.76 -15.50 -10.42
N ILE A 102 12.12 -14.63 -9.64
CA ILE A 102 12.12 -13.19 -9.89
C ILE A 102 13.49 -12.59 -9.60
N ASP A 103 13.99 -11.74 -10.49
CA ASP A 103 15.19 -10.95 -10.22
C ASP A 103 14.86 -9.77 -9.29
N PRO A 104 15.38 -9.76 -8.05
CA PRO A 104 15.11 -8.67 -7.10
C PRO A 104 15.53 -7.28 -7.60
N ALA A 105 16.50 -7.21 -8.53
CA ALA A 105 16.96 -5.95 -9.11
C ALA A 105 15.93 -5.31 -10.05
N THR A 106 14.98 -6.10 -10.56
CA THR A 106 13.92 -5.62 -11.48
C THR A 106 12.63 -5.21 -10.77
N ILE A 107 12.54 -5.41 -9.45
CA ILE A 107 11.30 -5.14 -8.70
C ILE A 107 11.05 -3.63 -8.63
N GLU A 108 9.95 -3.20 -9.22
CA GLU A 108 9.43 -1.84 -9.23
C GLU A 108 8.09 -1.78 -8.49
N ASP A 109 7.97 -0.86 -7.53
CA ASP A 109 6.73 -0.61 -6.79
C ASP A 109 5.79 0.19 -7.69
N LEU A 110 4.62 -0.34 -8.04
CA LEU A 110 3.66 0.36 -8.89
C LEU A 110 2.65 1.17 -8.07
N PHE A 111 1.91 0.51 -7.18
CA PHE A 111 0.89 1.12 -6.33
C PHE A 111 0.44 0.16 -5.22
N THR A 112 -0.33 0.72 -4.27
CA THR A 112 -1.06 -0.08 -3.27
C THR A 112 -2.56 0.15 -3.42
N VAL A 113 -3.35 -0.92 -3.34
CA VAL A 113 -4.82 -0.88 -3.26
C VAL A 113 -5.27 -1.32 -1.88
N LEU A 114 -6.34 -0.69 -1.38
CA LEU A 114 -7.04 -1.09 -0.17
C LEU A 114 -8.47 -1.47 -0.58
N ALA A 115 -8.85 -2.70 -0.29
CA ALA A 115 -10.16 -3.24 -0.69
C ALA A 115 -10.64 -4.30 0.30
N ASP A 116 -11.90 -4.72 0.18
CA ASP A 116 -12.42 -5.84 0.95
C ASP A 116 -11.70 -7.13 0.57
N ALA A 117 -11.35 -7.92 1.58
CA ALA A 117 -10.77 -9.24 1.38
C ALA A 117 -11.85 -10.24 0.94
N HIS A 118 -11.46 -11.20 0.09
CA HIS A 118 -12.32 -12.22 -0.46
C HIS A 118 -12.10 -13.60 0.24
N GLY A 119 -13.08 -14.49 0.09
CA GLY A 119 -12.98 -15.87 0.55
C GLY A 119 -12.92 -16.00 2.07
N VAL A 120 -11.99 -16.78 2.58
CA VAL A 120 -11.85 -17.08 4.03
C VAL A 120 -11.49 -15.85 4.88
N HIS A 121 -11.13 -14.75 4.25
CA HIS A 121 -10.81 -13.47 4.90
C HIS A 121 -11.90 -12.42 4.73
N ALA A 122 -13.08 -12.78 4.20
CA ALA A 122 -14.20 -11.86 4.04
C ALA A 122 -14.53 -11.13 5.37
N GLY A 123 -14.86 -9.84 5.26
CA GLY A 123 -15.09 -8.98 6.42
C GLY A 123 -13.83 -8.25 6.94
N ARG A 124 -12.65 -8.52 6.38
CA ARG A 124 -11.42 -7.76 6.63
C ARG A 124 -11.05 -6.92 5.42
N LEU A 125 -10.16 -5.96 5.62
CA LEU A 125 -9.52 -5.25 4.51
C LEU A 125 -8.23 -5.97 4.10
N VAL A 126 -7.89 -5.87 2.82
CA VAL A 126 -6.59 -6.23 2.26
C VAL A 126 -5.89 -4.96 1.77
N SER A 127 -4.64 -4.77 2.18
CA SER A 127 -3.72 -3.77 1.64
C SER A 127 -2.73 -4.51 0.73
N MET A 128 -2.97 -4.47 -0.58
CA MET A 128 -2.18 -5.17 -1.57
C MET A 128 -1.26 -4.19 -2.30
N THR A 129 0.05 -4.37 -2.13
CA THR A 129 1.06 -3.64 -2.90
C THR A 129 1.40 -4.45 -4.14
N VAL A 130 1.22 -3.82 -5.30
CA VAL A 130 1.47 -4.41 -6.61
C VAL A 130 2.84 -3.99 -7.10
N TYR A 131 3.65 -4.96 -7.48
CA TYR A 131 5.01 -4.80 -8.00
C TYR A 131 5.07 -5.29 -9.44
N ARG A 132 5.75 -4.55 -10.29
CA ARG A 132 6.24 -5.07 -11.56
C ARG A 132 7.59 -5.73 -11.31
N ALA A 133 7.83 -6.89 -11.92
CA ALA A 133 9.13 -7.55 -11.86
C ALA A 133 9.27 -8.53 -13.03
N GLU A 134 10.51 -8.90 -13.33
CA GLU A 134 10.85 -9.84 -14.40
C GLU A 134 11.55 -11.07 -13.82
N PRO A 135 11.36 -12.25 -14.42
CA PRO A 135 12.13 -13.43 -14.08
C PRO A 135 13.62 -13.22 -14.34
N ARG A 136 14.45 -13.83 -13.50
CA ARG A 136 15.91 -13.80 -13.64
C ARG A 136 16.33 -14.38 -14.99
N GLU A 137 17.25 -13.70 -15.67
CA GLU A 137 17.80 -14.16 -16.93
C GLU A 137 18.43 -15.57 -16.79
N GLY A 138 18.17 -16.44 -17.77
CA GLY A 138 18.66 -17.82 -17.76
C GLY A 138 17.84 -18.80 -16.92
N THR A 139 16.78 -18.33 -16.25
CA THR A 139 15.81 -19.17 -15.55
C THR A 139 14.52 -19.32 -16.36
N ARG A 140 13.50 -19.96 -15.79
CA ARG A 140 12.17 -20.08 -16.41
C ARG A 140 11.56 -18.71 -16.64
N GLN A 141 11.14 -18.43 -17.86
CA GLN A 141 10.49 -17.18 -18.26
C GLN A 141 8.95 -17.28 -18.32
N GLU A 142 8.44 -18.49 -18.56
CA GLU A 142 7.01 -18.75 -18.66
C GLU A 142 6.45 -19.24 -17.33
N PRO A 143 5.35 -18.62 -16.83
CA PRO A 143 4.71 -19.06 -15.60
C PRO A 143 4.07 -20.43 -15.79
N VAL A 144 4.13 -21.26 -14.76
CA VAL A 144 3.44 -22.54 -14.70
C VAL A 144 2.71 -22.66 -13.38
N PRO A 145 1.47 -23.20 -13.36
CA PRO A 145 0.75 -23.45 -12.13
C PRO A 145 1.58 -24.29 -11.17
N SER A 146 1.69 -23.88 -9.91
CA SER A 146 2.41 -24.60 -8.86
C SER A 146 1.74 -24.37 -7.51
N GLY A 147 2.04 -25.20 -6.52
CA GLY A 147 1.48 -25.08 -5.17
C GLY A 147 -0.05 -25.14 -5.16
N GLU A 148 -0.68 -24.08 -4.69
CA GLU A 148 -2.14 -23.97 -4.60
C GLU A 148 -2.80 -23.52 -5.91
N VAL A 149 -2.03 -23.12 -6.91
CA VAL A 149 -2.53 -22.61 -8.18
C VAL A 149 -2.94 -23.75 -9.11
N ALA A 150 -4.17 -23.69 -9.63
CA ALA A 150 -4.71 -24.61 -10.61
C ALA A 150 -4.44 -24.15 -12.05
N GLU A 151 -4.51 -22.84 -12.30
CA GLU A 151 -4.38 -22.27 -13.64
C GLU A 151 -3.67 -20.92 -13.60
N VAL A 152 -3.00 -20.59 -14.70
CA VAL A 152 -2.44 -19.26 -14.97
C VAL A 152 -3.04 -18.74 -16.28
N GLU A 153 -3.34 -17.45 -16.34
CA GLU A 153 -3.99 -16.82 -17.47
C GLU A 153 -3.48 -15.36 -17.64
N LEU A 154 -3.31 -14.89 -18.87
CA LEU A 154 -3.08 -13.48 -19.16
C LEU A 154 -4.41 -12.79 -19.42
N VAL A 155 -4.75 -11.79 -18.61
CA VAL A 155 -6.04 -11.09 -18.67
C VAL A 155 -5.87 -9.59 -18.95
N GLY A 156 -6.93 -8.99 -19.51
CA GLY A 156 -7.05 -7.54 -19.66
C GLY A 156 -8.16 -6.97 -18.77
N SER A 157 -8.49 -5.69 -18.99
CA SER A 157 -9.53 -4.99 -18.20
C SER A 157 -10.93 -5.60 -18.38
N ALA A 158 -11.19 -6.24 -19.51
CA ALA A 158 -12.48 -6.90 -19.78
C ALA A 158 -12.77 -8.08 -18.84
N ASP A 159 -11.76 -8.60 -18.16
CA ASP A 159 -11.86 -9.74 -17.25
C ASP A 159 -12.04 -9.30 -15.77
N ALA A 160 -12.28 -8.01 -15.50
CA ALA A 160 -12.34 -7.48 -14.14
C ALA A 160 -13.45 -8.13 -13.29
N ASP A 161 -14.57 -8.51 -13.88
CA ASP A 161 -15.69 -9.19 -13.21
C ASP A 161 -15.34 -10.60 -12.72
N ARG A 162 -14.26 -11.19 -13.22
CA ARG A 162 -13.72 -12.48 -12.78
C ARG A 162 -12.80 -12.37 -11.57
N CYS A 163 -12.54 -11.13 -11.10
CA CYS A 163 -11.60 -10.85 -10.01
C CYS A 163 -12.31 -10.40 -8.74
N PRO A 164 -11.76 -10.67 -7.54
CA PRO A 164 -12.25 -10.10 -6.30
C PRO A 164 -11.95 -8.58 -6.23
N PRO A 165 -12.53 -7.83 -5.26
CA PRO A 165 -12.43 -6.37 -5.22
C PRO A 165 -11.00 -5.80 -5.34
N ALA A 166 -10.02 -6.43 -4.68
CA ALA A 166 -8.62 -6.00 -4.78
C ALA A 166 -8.03 -6.22 -6.18
N GLY A 167 -8.40 -7.32 -6.85
CA GLY A 167 -8.00 -7.62 -8.23
C GLY A 167 -8.62 -6.63 -9.22
N GLN A 168 -9.91 -6.32 -9.07
CA GLN A 168 -10.60 -5.31 -9.89
C GLN A 168 -9.91 -3.94 -9.77
N ALA A 169 -9.67 -3.48 -8.53
CA ALA A 169 -8.98 -2.22 -8.30
C ALA A 169 -7.55 -2.22 -8.86
N ALA A 170 -6.85 -3.35 -8.83
CA ALA A 170 -5.53 -3.48 -9.44
C ALA A 170 -5.59 -3.38 -10.97
N LEU A 171 -6.53 -4.05 -11.64
CA LEU A 171 -6.70 -3.95 -13.08
C LEU A 171 -7.01 -2.51 -13.51
N GLU A 172 -7.92 -1.80 -12.82
CA GLU A 172 -8.23 -0.40 -13.08
C GLU A 172 -6.97 0.49 -12.99
N ARG A 173 -6.12 0.27 -11.98
CA ARG A 173 -4.86 1.00 -11.82
C ARG A 173 -3.87 0.69 -12.93
N LEU A 174 -3.74 -0.59 -13.34
CA LEU A 174 -2.84 -1.00 -14.43
C LEU A 174 -3.27 -0.38 -15.77
N VAL A 175 -4.59 -0.28 -16.04
CA VAL A 175 -5.14 0.43 -17.22
C VAL A 175 -4.82 1.92 -17.13
N ALA A 176 -5.05 2.57 -15.97
CA ALA A 176 -4.76 3.99 -15.78
C ALA A 176 -3.26 4.31 -16.02
N LEU A 177 -2.37 3.40 -15.66
CA LEU A 177 -0.93 3.45 -15.94
C LEU A 177 -0.58 3.07 -17.39
N ARG A 178 -1.56 2.68 -18.22
CA ARG A 178 -1.39 2.22 -19.61
C ARG A 178 -0.48 0.99 -19.73
N LEU A 179 -0.44 0.15 -18.73
CA LEU A 179 0.35 -1.08 -18.71
C LEU A 179 -0.41 -2.26 -19.34
N ILE A 180 -1.74 -2.25 -19.25
CA ILE A 180 -2.64 -3.24 -19.87
C ILE A 180 -3.76 -2.55 -20.65
N ASP A 181 -4.50 -3.32 -21.46
CA ASP A 181 -5.69 -2.89 -22.22
C ASP A 181 -6.98 -3.21 -21.48
#